data_43c10c2de32d34e0c0d4da5349a475a7
#
_entry.id   43c10c2de32d34e0c0d4da5349a475a7
#
_cell.length_a   1.000
_cell.length_b   1.000
_cell.length_c   1.000
_cell.angle_alpha   90.00
_cell.angle_beta   90.00
_cell.angle_gamma   90.00
#
_symmetry.space_group_name_H-M   'P 1'
#
loop_
_entity.id
_entity.type
_entity.pdbx_description
1 polymer ?
#
loop_
_entity_poly.entity_id
_entity_poly.type
_entity_poly.pdbx_seq_one_letter_code
_entity_poly.pdbx_strand_id
1 'polypeptide(L)'
;MRLVAHGETNLLRPPGTHGEQDFLSRCIKCGKCIEACAFAALSPANGNTGFAVGTPTIDARAQACRLCEDFPCQAACPTGALRGVVQRNDVRMGTAVINEDLCIAFQGLRCEVCYRTCPLIDEAIRIDYRMREGDAIHAVFAPVIVQDSCVGCGLCVQRCVVGEPEVAIRIVGDEGGPQAGDVGG
;
A
#
# COMPACT_ATOMS: atom_id res chain seq x y z
N MET A 1 33.63 1.18 -15.61
CA MET A 1 32.51 0.25 -15.79
C MET A 1 31.56 0.47 -14.60
N ARG A 2 30.55 1.31 -14.78
CA ARG A 2 29.59 1.65 -13.71
C ARG A 2 28.58 0.51 -13.65
N LEU A 3 28.59 -0.27 -12.57
CA LEU A 3 27.52 -1.20 -12.24
C LEU A 3 26.21 -0.40 -12.09
N VAL A 4 25.31 -0.57 -13.02
CA VAL A 4 23.94 -0.09 -12.91
C VAL A 4 23.33 -0.91 -11.77
N ALA A 5 23.10 -0.27 -10.63
CA ALA A 5 22.32 -0.85 -9.57
C ALA A 5 20.94 -1.20 -10.18
N HIS A 6 20.61 -2.48 -10.25
CA HIS A 6 19.26 -2.92 -10.56
C HIS A 6 18.37 -2.32 -9.47
N GLY A 7 17.52 -1.36 -9.85
CA GLY A 7 16.56 -0.75 -8.95
C GLY A 7 15.75 -1.86 -8.28
N GLU A 8 15.77 -1.89 -6.96
CA GLU A 8 14.88 -2.72 -6.17
C GLU A 8 13.46 -2.39 -6.59
N THR A 9 12.82 -3.31 -7.28
CA THR A 9 11.41 -3.18 -7.61
C THR A 9 10.64 -3.33 -6.31
N ASN A 10 10.25 -2.21 -5.72
CA ASN A 10 9.47 -2.17 -4.48
C ASN A 10 8.06 -2.72 -4.78
N LEU A 11 7.91 -4.05 -4.66
CA LEU A 11 6.67 -4.75 -4.93
C LEU A 11 5.74 -4.62 -3.73
N LEU A 12 4.53 -4.14 -3.96
CA LEU A 12 3.51 -4.12 -2.92
C LEU A 12 3.03 -5.55 -2.64
N ARG A 13 3.34 -6.04 -1.44
CA ARG A 13 3.07 -7.41 -1.01
C ARG A 13 1.69 -7.56 -0.36
N PRO A 14 1.11 -8.78 -0.39
CA PRO A 14 -0.14 -9.07 0.31
C PRO A 14 -0.05 -8.88 1.82
N PRO A 15 -1.19 -8.71 2.51
CA PRO A 15 -1.25 -8.73 3.97
C PRO A 15 -0.60 -10.00 4.55
N GLY A 16 0.14 -9.83 5.65
CA GLY A 16 0.83 -10.96 6.33
C GLY A 16 2.21 -11.28 5.80
N THR A 17 2.76 -10.46 4.91
CA THR A 17 4.17 -10.53 4.51
C THR A 17 5.05 -9.92 5.60
N HIS A 18 6.07 -10.64 6.05
CA HIS A 18 7.03 -10.22 7.08
C HIS A 18 8.41 -9.95 6.47
N GLY A 19 8.55 -8.83 5.76
CA GLY A 19 9.76 -8.48 5.03
C GLY A 19 9.99 -9.34 3.77
N GLU A 20 10.67 -8.78 2.78
CA GLU A 20 10.82 -9.42 1.47
C GLU A 20 11.64 -10.71 1.52
N GLN A 21 12.72 -10.75 2.30
CA GLN A 21 13.60 -11.93 2.39
C GLN A 21 12.90 -13.13 3.02
N ASP A 22 12.19 -12.94 4.16
CA ASP A 22 11.45 -14.00 4.82
C ASP A 22 10.34 -14.51 3.90
N PHE A 23 9.60 -13.59 3.27
CA PHE A 23 8.56 -13.93 2.31
C PHE A 23 9.08 -14.76 1.14
N LEU A 24 10.15 -14.33 0.49
CA LEU A 24 10.74 -15.05 -0.65
C LEU A 24 11.28 -16.42 -0.25
N SER A 25 11.80 -16.57 0.98
CA SER A 25 12.30 -17.86 1.49
C SER A 25 11.20 -18.90 1.70
N ARG A 26 9.97 -18.45 1.95
CA ARG A 26 8.79 -19.32 2.26
C ARG A 26 7.85 -19.48 1.08
N CYS A 27 7.80 -18.51 0.17
CA CYS A 27 6.84 -18.50 -0.93
C CYS A 27 7.21 -19.52 -2.01
N ILE A 28 6.43 -20.59 -2.12
CA ILE A 28 6.58 -21.63 -3.16
C ILE A 28 5.88 -21.29 -4.48
N LYS A 29 5.37 -20.07 -4.63
CA LYS A 29 4.73 -19.55 -5.86
C LYS A 29 3.52 -20.40 -6.33
N CYS A 30 2.80 -21.02 -5.40
CA CYS A 30 1.70 -21.93 -5.71
C CYS A 30 0.40 -21.27 -6.21
N GLY A 31 0.29 -19.92 -6.14
CA GLY A 31 -0.86 -19.16 -6.62
C GLY A 31 -2.10 -19.19 -5.73
N LYS A 32 -2.18 -20.00 -4.68
CA LYS A 32 -3.39 -20.17 -3.86
C LYS A 32 -3.91 -18.85 -3.24
N CYS A 33 -3.01 -17.97 -2.82
CA CYS A 33 -3.40 -16.64 -2.30
C CYS A 33 -4.01 -15.74 -3.38
N ILE A 34 -3.56 -15.89 -4.64
CA ILE A 34 -4.10 -15.16 -5.80
C ILE A 34 -5.52 -15.67 -6.08
N GLU A 35 -5.72 -16.99 -6.14
CA GLU A 35 -7.03 -17.63 -6.35
C GLU A 35 -8.02 -17.31 -5.22
N ALA A 36 -7.54 -17.27 -3.97
CA ALA A 36 -8.38 -16.94 -2.82
C ALA A 36 -8.82 -15.47 -2.75
N CYS A 37 -8.23 -14.59 -3.56
CA CYS A 37 -8.56 -13.17 -3.54
C CYS A 37 -9.84 -12.88 -4.32
N ALA A 38 -10.98 -12.78 -3.64
CA ALA A 38 -12.29 -12.50 -4.25
C ALA A 38 -12.34 -11.17 -5.04
N PHE A 39 -11.40 -10.25 -4.78
CA PHE A 39 -11.34 -8.95 -5.45
C PHE A 39 -10.29 -8.90 -6.56
N ALA A 40 -9.61 -10.01 -6.85
CA ALA A 40 -8.53 -10.08 -7.85
C ALA A 40 -7.44 -8.99 -7.66
N ALA A 41 -7.16 -8.63 -6.39
CA ALA A 41 -6.13 -7.64 -6.06
C ALA A 41 -4.71 -8.19 -6.17
N LEU A 42 -4.55 -9.51 -6.19
CA LEU A 42 -3.27 -10.19 -6.27
C LEU A 42 -3.02 -10.71 -7.69
N SER A 43 -1.82 -10.48 -8.19
CA SER A 43 -1.32 -11.01 -9.45
C SER A 43 0.10 -11.55 -9.26
N PRO A 44 0.57 -12.47 -10.13
CA PRO A 44 1.95 -12.91 -10.08
C PRO A 44 2.88 -11.78 -10.55
N ALA A 45 3.98 -11.57 -9.83
CA ALA A 45 5.03 -10.64 -10.24
C ALA A 45 5.62 -11.06 -11.59
N ASN A 46 5.84 -10.08 -12.46
CA ASN A 46 6.30 -10.31 -13.83
C ASN A 46 7.81 -10.64 -13.94
N GLY A 47 8.28 -10.95 -15.16
CA GLY A 47 9.65 -11.41 -15.43
C GLY A 47 10.76 -10.41 -15.12
N ASN A 48 10.45 -9.13 -14.86
CA ASN A 48 11.46 -8.10 -14.57
C ASN A 48 11.79 -7.98 -13.08
N THR A 49 11.22 -8.82 -12.22
CA THR A 49 11.34 -8.76 -10.76
C THR A 49 12.35 -9.77 -10.17
N GLY A 50 13.21 -10.34 -10.99
CA GLY A 50 14.28 -11.26 -10.55
C GLY A 50 13.74 -12.48 -9.79
N PHE A 51 14.24 -12.74 -8.59
CA PHE A 51 13.81 -13.88 -7.76
C PHE A 51 12.34 -13.80 -7.34
N ALA A 52 11.74 -12.62 -7.37
CA ALA A 52 10.34 -12.41 -7.01
C ALA A 52 9.34 -12.82 -8.11
N VAL A 53 9.81 -13.18 -9.32
CA VAL A 53 8.96 -13.64 -10.43
C VAL A 53 8.00 -14.73 -9.97
N GLY A 54 6.71 -14.55 -10.27
CA GLY A 54 5.64 -15.50 -9.94
C GLY A 54 5.15 -15.43 -8.49
N THR A 55 5.77 -14.64 -7.62
CA THR A 55 5.24 -14.40 -6.28
C THR A 55 4.07 -13.40 -6.32
N PRO A 56 3.12 -13.45 -5.37
CA PRO A 56 1.99 -12.53 -5.35
C PRO A 56 2.43 -11.09 -5.12
N THR A 57 1.86 -10.16 -5.88
CA THR A 57 2.03 -8.72 -5.75
C THR A 57 0.70 -8.00 -6.01
N ILE A 58 0.60 -6.75 -5.60
CA ILE A 58 -0.55 -5.89 -5.79
C ILE A 58 -0.14 -4.72 -6.70
N ASP A 59 -0.86 -4.54 -7.79
CA ASP A 59 -0.87 -3.28 -8.52
C ASP A 59 -1.98 -2.39 -7.94
N ALA A 60 -1.61 -1.51 -7.03
CA ALA A 60 -2.57 -0.67 -6.34
C ALA A 60 -3.37 0.25 -7.27
N ARG A 61 -2.82 0.60 -8.45
CA ARG A 61 -3.53 1.44 -9.43
C ARG A 61 -4.59 0.64 -10.18
N ALA A 62 -4.27 -0.58 -10.57
CA ALA A 62 -5.20 -1.47 -11.25
C ALA A 62 -6.26 -2.00 -10.28
N GLN A 63 -5.83 -2.65 -9.20
CA GLN A 63 -6.73 -3.25 -8.22
C GLN A 63 -6.10 -3.29 -6.81
N ALA A 64 -6.56 -2.42 -5.93
CA ALA A 64 -6.08 -2.30 -4.56
C ALA A 64 -6.62 -3.40 -3.62
N CYS A 65 -5.90 -3.66 -2.52
CA CYS A 65 -6.34 -4.57 -1.48
C CYS A 65 -7.59 -4.02 -0.74
N ARG A 66 -8.58 -4.88 -0.52
CA ARG A 66 -9.84 -4.51 0.15
C ARG A 66 -9.81 -4.71 1.66
N LEU A 67 -8.71 -5.19 2.23
CA LEU A 67 -8.58 -5.50 3.66
C LEU A 67 -9.75 -6.34 4.17
N CYS A 68 -9.90 -7.55 3.62
CA CYS A 68 -10.93 -8.50 4.02
C CYS A 68 -10.83 -8.81 5.53
N GLU A 69 -11.95 -9.10 6.18
CA GLU A 69 -11.97 -9.38 7.63
C GLU A 69 -11.29 -10.72 7.97
N ASP A 70 -11.42 -11.70 7.09
CA ASP A 70 -10.94 -13.07 7.24
C ASP A 70 -9.59 -13.35 6.57
N PHE A 71 -9.01 -12.37 5.88
CA PHE A 71 -7.74 -12.48 5.16
C PHE A 71 -7.58 -13.80 4.38
N PRO A 72 -8.46 -14.11 3.41
CA PRO A 72 -8.47 -15.42 2.73
C PRO A 72 -7.16 -15.73 2.01
N CYS A 73 -6.42 -14.72 1.57
CA CYS A 73 -5.08 -14.89 0.99
C CYS A 73 -4.07 -15.45 1.99
N GLN A 74 -4.13 -15.04 3.26
CA GLN A 74 -3.31 -15.59 4.34
C GLN A 74 -3.76 -17.00 4.70
N ALA A 75 -5.07 -17.22 4.87
CA ALA A 75 -5.63 -18.53 5.22
C ALA A 75 -5.31 -19.59 4.15
N ALA A 76 -5.23 -19.22 2.87
CA ALA A 76 -4.90 -20.11 1.77
C ALA A 76 -3.39 -20.43 1.64
N CYS A 77 -2.51 -19.74 2.38
CA CYS A 77 -1.06 -19.88 2.25
C CYS A 77 -0.55 -21.14 2.97
N PRO A 78 -0.12 -22.21 2.25
CA PRO A 78 0.25 -23.48 2.88
C PRO A 78 1.61 -23.45 3.59
N THR A 79 2.45 -22.47 3.26
CA THR A 79 3.82 -22.39 3.79
C THR A 79 3.98 -21.33 4.88
N GLY A 80 2.91 -20.58 5.18
CA GLY A 80 2.96 -19.46 6.10
C GLY A 80 3.85 -18.30 5.64
N ALA A 81 4.06 -18.18 4.32
CA ALA A 81 4.69 -16.97 3.75
C ALA A 81 3.84 -15.72 3.98
N LEU A 82 2.53 -15.90 4.10
CA LEU A 82 1.57 -14.90 4.56
C LEU A 82 1.01 -15.36 5.90
N ARG A 83 1.18 -14.59 6.98
CA ARG A 83 0.80 -14.98 8.33
C ARG A 83 0.66 -13.79 9.28
N GLY A 84 0.13 -14.02 10.48
CA GLY A 84 0.19 -13.11 11.61
C GLY A 84 -0.78 -11.94 11.61
N VAL A 85 -1.57 -11.74 10.55
CA VAL A 85 -2.61 -10.70 10.52
C VAL A 85 -3.88 -11.24 11.16
N VAL A 86 -4.38 -10.56 12.18
CA VAL A 86 -5.63 -10.89 12.89
C VAL A 86 -6.72 -9.87 12.56
N GLN A 87 -6.35 -8.61 12.45
CA GLN A 87 -7.27 -7.52 12.15
C GLN A 87 -6.67 -6.52 11.16
N ARG A 88 -7.49 -5.64 10.60
CA ARG A 88 -7.07 -4.69 9.57
C ARG A 88 -5.94 -3.76 10.01
N ASN A 89 -5.95 -3.37 11.28
CA ASN A 89 -4.93 -2.47 11.83
C ASN A 89 -3.56 -3.14 12.04
N ASP A 90 -3.48 -4.48 11.97
CA ASP A 90 -2.21 -5.22 12.05
C ASP A 90 -1.48 -5.27 10.70
N VAL A 91 -2.18 -4.95 9.62
CA VAL A 91 -1.63 -5.00 8.27
C VAL A 91 -0.54 -3.95 8.08
N ARG A 92 0.59 -4.38 7.52
CA ARG A 92 1.72 -3.52 7.16
C ARG A 92 2.21 -3.91 5.77
N MET A 93 1.63 -3.29 4.74
CA MET A 93 2.04 -3.50 3.34
C MET A 93 2.91 -2.36 2.83
N GLY A 94 2.91 -1.24 3.54
CA GLY A 94 3.60 -0.02 3.21
C GLY A 94 2.82 1.21 3.66
N THR A 95 3.31 2.39 3.31
CA THR A 95 2.72 3.68 3.69
C THR A 95 2.40 4.50 2.45
N ALA A 96 1.23 5.14 2.44
CA ALA A 96 0.85 6.06 1.38
C ALA A 96 1.68 7.36 1.48
N VAL A 97 2.17 7.83 0.33
CA VAL A 97 2.89 9.11 0.21
C VAL A 97 2.22 9.95 -0.87
N ILE A 98 1.87 11.18 -0.52
CA ILE A 98 1.24 12.14 -1.44
C ILE A 98 2.33 13.02 -2.03
N ASN A 99 2.31 13.16 -3.35
CA ASN A 99 3.08 14.20 -4.05
C ASN A 99 2.23 15.48 -4.06
N GLU A 100 2.64 16.45 -3.25
CA GLU A 100 1.90 17.71 -3.07
C GLU A 100 1.86 18.54 -4.36
N ASP A 101 2.91 18.47 -5.19
CA ASP A 101 2.98 19.19 -6.46
C ASP A 101 1.98 18.68 -7.51
N LEU A 102 1.60 17.41 -7.42
CA LEU A 102 0.64 16.79 -8.33
C LEU A 102 -0.79 16.77 -7.75
N CYS A 103 -0.91 16.80 -6.44
CA CYS A 103 -2.20 16.68 -5.77
C CYS A 103 -3.03 17.96 -5.91
N ILE A 104 -4.17 17.86 -6.58
CA ILE A 104 -5.06 19.00 -6.83
C ILE A 104 -5.58 19.66 -5.54
N ALA A 105 -5.64 18.93 -4.41
CA ALA A 105 -6.02 19.51 -3.14
C ALA A 105 -5.01 20.55 -2.66
N PHE A 106 -3.71 20.30 -2.83
CA PHE A 106 -2.64 21.24 -2.50
C PHE A 106 -2.58 22.42 -3.48
N GLN A 107 -3.10 22.24 -4.68
CA GLN A 107 -3.26 23.32 -5.68
C GLN A 107 -4.48 24.22 -5.39
N GLY A 108 -5.22 23.95 -4.32
CA GLY A 108 -6.38 24.77 -3.90
C GLY A 108 -7.73 24.31 -4.46
N LEU A 109 -7.76 23.17 -5.13
CA LEU A 109 -9.03 22.54 -5.55
C LEU A 109 -9.55 21.63 -4.43
N ARG A 110 -10.85 21.60 -4.21
CA ARG A 110 -11.43 20.70 -3.21
C ARG A 110 -11.40 19.26 -3.72
N CYS A 111 -10.59 18.42 -3.09
CA CYS A 111 -10.52 16.98 -3.38
C CYS A 111 -10.35 16.20 -2.08
N GLU A 112 -11.27 15.26 -1.82
CA GLU A 112 -11.29 14.41 -0.63
C GLU A 112 -11.36 12.91 -1.00
N VAL A 113 -11.03 12.55 -2.23
CA VAL A 113 -11.25 11.19 -2.75
C VAL A 113 -10.43 10.16 -1.99
N CYS A 114 -9.13 10.41 -1.75
CA CYS A 114 -8.27 9.51 -0.99
C CYS A 114 -8.73 9.37 0.47
N TYR A 115 -9.18 10.46 1.10
CA TYR A 115 -9.72 10.49 2.44
C TYR A 115 -11.00 9.64 2.54
N ARG A 116 -11.98 9.90 1.66
CA ARG A 116 -13.28 9.21 1.68
C ARG A 116 -13.22 7.73 1.31
N THR A 117 -12.18 7.32 0.59
CA THR A 117 -11.99 5.93 0.16
C THR A 117 -11.20 5.11 1.18
N CYS A 118 -10.58 5.75 2.17
CA CYS A 118 -9.76 5.08 3.16
C CYS A 118 -10.63 4.23 4.11
N PRO A 119 -10.34 2.93 4.27
CA PRO A 119 -11.07 2.10 5.23
C PRO A 119 -10.74 2.44 6.70
N LEU A 120 -9.65 3.19 6.93
CA LEU A 120 -9.19 3.71 8.22
C LEU A 120 -9.25 5.24 8.21
N ILE A 121 -10.40 5.78 7.76
CA ILE A 121 -10.68 7.21 7.72
C ILE A 121 -10.55 7.80 9.14
N ASP A 122 -9.98 9.02 9.24
CA ASP A 122 -9.66 9.72 10.50
C ASP A 122 -8.55 9.08 11.34
N GLU A 123 -8.18 7.82 11.08
CA GLU A 123 -7.05 7.15 11.71
C GLU A 123 -5.79 7.24 10.83
N ALA A 124 -5.84 6.67 9.62
CA ALA A 124 -4.71 6.60 8.69
C ALA A 124 -4.60 7.81 7.74
N ILE A 125 -5.67 8.55 7.58
CA ILE A 125 -5.71 9.77 6.77
C ILE A 125 -6.65 10.80 7.39
N ARG A 126 -6.23 12.06 7.39
CA ARG A 126 -7.00 13.19 7.89
C ARG A 126 -6.99 14.32 6.88
N ILE A 127 -7.94 15.25 6.99
CA ILE A 127 -7.91 16.51 6.25
C ILE A 127 -7.40 17.62 7.19
N ASP A 128 -6.30 18.24 6.80
CA ASP A 128 -5.75 19.41 7.48
C ASP A 128 -6.22 20.67 6.76
N TYR A 129 -6.67 21.65 7.55
CA TYR A 129 -7.15 22.95 7.06
C TYR A 129 -6.02 23.93 7.14
N ARG A 130 -5.47 24.32 5.99
CA ARG A 130 -4.39 25.30 5.91
C ARG A 130 -4.88 26.56 5.20
N MET A 131 -4.59 27.71 5.77
CA MET A 131 -4.79 28.98 5.05
C MET A 131 -3.83 29.01 3.85
N ARG A 132 -4.35 29.46 2.72
CA ARG A 132 -3.52 29.63 1.52
C ARG A 132 -2.62 30.86 1.73
N GLU A 133 -1.34 30.71 1.42
CA GLU A 133 -0.39 31.82 1.55
C GLU A 133 -0.82 33.00 0.66
N GLY A 134 -0.95 34.19 1.25
CA GLY A 134 -1.42 35.39 0.53
C GLY A 134 -2.93 35.49 0.29
N ASP A 135 -3.73 34.53 0.78
CA ASP A 135 -5.19 34.51 0.63
C ASP A 135 -5.88 34.30 1.98
N ALA A 136 -6.52 35.36 2.48
CA ALA A 136 -7.20 35.33 3.78
C ALA A 136 -8.61 34.71 3.75
N ILE A 137 -9.10 34.31 2.56
CA ILE A 137 -10.48 33.85 2.37
C ILE A 137 -10.55 32.36 2.08
N HIS A 138 -9.54 31.81 1.34
CA HIS A 138 -9.59 30.42 0.89
C HIS A 138 -8.65 29.54 1.69
N ALA A 139 -9.18 28.40 2.17
CA ALA A 139 -8.41 27.35 2.83
C ALA A 139 -8.09 26.22 1.86
N VAL A 140 -6.91 25.64 2.02
CA VAL A 140 -6.52 24.37 1.40
C VAL A 140 -6.98 23.24 2.32
N PHE A 141 -7.68 22.25 1.75
CA PHE A 141 -8.12 21.02 2.43
C PHE A 141 -7.12 19.92 2.13
N ALA A 142 -5.97 19.95 2.80
CA ALA A 142 -4.83 19.10 2.54
C ALA A 142 -5.06 17.70 3.13
N PRO A 143 -5.06 16.63 2.34
CA PRO A 143 -5.03 15.26 2.88
C PRO A 143 -3.66 14.98 3.50
N VAL A 144 -3.66 14.50 4.75
CA VAL A 144 -2.45 14.16 5.51
C VAL A 144 -2.49 12.68 5.89
N ILE A 145 -1.44 11.93 5.55
CA ILE A 145 -1.29 10.53 5.90
C ILE A 145 -0.69 10.43 7.31
N VAL A 146 -1.34 9.64 8.17
CA VAL A 146 -0.81 9.22 9.47
C VAL A 146 -0.04 7.93 9.24
N GLN A 147 1.30 8.03 9.18
CA GLN A 147 2.18 6.94 8.76
C GLN A 147 1.99 5.69 9.61
N ASP A 148 1.96 5.83 10.94
CA ASP A 148 1.85 4.72 11.89
C ASP A 148 0.51 3.95 11.79
N SER A 149 -0.53 4.61 11.27
CA SER A 149 -1.86 4.02 11.10
C SER A 149 -2.14 3.57 9.66
N CYS A 150 -1.30 3.98 8.70
CA CYS A 150 -1.49 3.60 7.30
C CYS A 150 -1.04 2.17 7.07
N VAL A 151 -1.93 1.33 6.58
CA VAL A 151 -1.70 -0.09 6.31
C VAL A 151 -1.25 -0.40 4.87
N GLY A 152 -1.14 0.62 4.02
CA GLY A 152 -0.65 0.47 2.64
C GLY A 152 -1.59 -0.26 1.68
N CYS A 153 -2.89 -0.30 1.93
CA CYS A 153 -3.84 -1.07 1.11
C CYS A 153 -3.97 -0.62 -0.35
N GLY A 154 -3.59 0.63 -0.65
CA GLY A 154 -3.58 1.18 -2.00
C GLY A 154 -4.92 1.70 -2.53
N LEU A 155 -6.01 1.67 -1.75
CA LEU A 155 -7.32 2.17 -2.19
C LEU A 155 -7.29 3.66 -2.57
N CYS A 156 -6.51 4.46 -1.86
CA CYS A 156 -6.28 5.87 -2.19
C CYS A 156 -5.57 6.04 -3.54
N VAL A 157 -4.63 5.14 -3.89
CA VAL A 157 -3.95 5.11 -5.20
C VAL A 157 -4.93 4.75 -6.31
N GLN A 158 -5.70 3.68 -6.10
CA GLN A 158 -6.69 3.22 -7.08
C GLN A 158 -7.71 4.31 -7.44
N ARG A 159 -8.14 5.08 -6.46
CA ARG A 159 -9.19 6.08 -6.60
C ARG A 159 -8.71 7.50 -6.88
N CYS A 160 -7.39 7.73 -6.85
CA CYS A 160 -6.85 9.06 -7.13
C CYS A 160 -7.32 9.56 -8.50
N VAL A 161 -7.85 10.79 -8.54
CA VAL A 161 -8.34 11.41 -9.77
C VAL A 161 -7.21 11.93 -10.67
N VAL A 162 -6.02 12.12 -10.08
CA VAL A 162 -4.81 12.48 -10.82
C VAL A 162 -4.15 11.17 -11.28
N GLY A 163 -4.00 11.00 -12.57
CA GLY A 163 -3.44 9.78 -13.17
C GLY A 163 -2.31 10.04 -14.18
N GLU A 164 -2.24 11.27 -14.69
CA GLU A 164 -1.26 11.68 -15.69
C GLU A 164 -0.53 12.96 -15.23
N PRO A 165 0.78 13.08 -15.48
CA PRO A 165 1.69 12.06 -16.03
C PRO A 165 1.95 10.91 -15.07
N GLU A 166 1.65 11.07 -13.79
CA GLU A 166 1.72 10.05 -12.74
C GLU A 166 0.65 10.28 -11.67
N VAL A 167 0.39 9.26 -10.86
CA VAL A 167 -0.59 9.33 -9.77
C VAL A 167 -0.05 10.19 -8.63
N ALA A 168 -0.85 11.15 -8.14
CA ALA A 168 -0.43 12.04 -7.06
C ALA A 168 -0.23 11.36 -5.69
N ILE A 169 -0.56 10.08 -5.56
CA ILE A 169 -0.37 9.31 -4.34
C ILE A 169 0.15 7.91 -4.69
N ARG A 170 1.17 7.44 -3.97
CA ARG A 170 1.75 6.11 -4.16
C ARG A 170 1.91 5.40 -2.82
N ILE A 171 2.07 4.07 -2.86
CA ILE A 171 2.48 3.30 -1.68
C ILE A 171 4.00 3.08 -1.74
N VAL A 172 4.66 3.37 -0.64
CA VAL A 172 6.06 3.01 -0.42
C VAL A 172 6.05 1.81 0.53
N GLY A 173 6.67 0.71 0.12
CA GLY A 173 6.74 -0.49 0.96
C GLY A 173 7.55 -0.23 2.22
N ASP A 174 7.18 -0.90 3.31
CA ASP A 174 8.00 -0.90 4.52
C ASP A 174 9.24 -1.77 4.26
N GLU A 175 10.41 -1.15 4.19
CA GLU A 175 11.68 -1.85 4.22
C GLU A 175 11.90 -2.39 5.65
N GLY A 176 11.19 -3.50 6.00
CA GLY A 176 11.55 -4.32 7.17
C GLY A 176 11.48 -3.67 8.55
N GLY A 177 10.53 -2.77 8.81
CA GLY A 177 10.24 -2.33 10.17
C GLY A 177 9.68 -3.50 11.01
N PRO A 178 9.97 -3.57 12.36
CA PRO A 178 9.47 -4.63 13.23
C PRO A 178 7.95 -4.63 13.22
N GLN A 179 7.37 -5.73 12.77
CA GLN A 179 5.92 -5.95 12.82
C GLN A 179 5.54 -6.18 14.29
N ALA A 180 4.49 -5.50 14.76
CA ALA A 180 3.95 -5.71 16.10
C ALA A 180 3.55 -7.19 16.26
N GLY A 181 4.38 -7.98 16.92
CA GLY A 181 4.15 -9.42 17.13
C GLY A 181 5.35 -10.23 17.60
N ASP A 182 6.57 -9.69 17.55
CA ASP A 182 7.75 -10.32 18.14
C ASP A 182 7.91 -9.94 19.63
N VAL A 183 6.92 -10.27 20.44
CA VAL A 183 7.12 -10.37 21.89
C VAL A 183 7.49 -11.82 22.17
N GLY A 184 8.78 -12.01 22.44
CA GLY A 184 9.42 -13.30 22.68
C GLY A 184 8.70 -14.14 23.73
N GLY A 185 8.64 -15.43 23.43
CA GLY A 185 8.45 -16.49 24.38
C GLY A 185 9.79 -16.98 24.89
#